data_7a05b443745218e9516d298bb466be46
#
_entry.id   7a05b443745218e9516d298bb466be46
#
_cell.length_a   1.000
_cell.length_b   1.000
_cell.length_c   1.000
_cell.angle_alpha   90.00
_cell.angle_beta   90.00
_cell.angle_gamma   90.00
#
_symmetry.space_group_name_H-M   'P 1'
#
loop_
_entity.id
_entity.type
_entity.pdbx_description
1 polymer ?
#
loop_
_entity_poly.entity_id
_entity_poly.type
_entity_poly.pdbx_seq_one_letter_code
_entity_poly.pdbx_strand_id
1 'polypeptide(L)'
;MRVRPLEVEAIVIHETLGYGGTCDLVAELDGEVWLLDWKTSKTVAWPDGRVYDEMRLQLAAYAHAEFVARPGDPVRHPLPPITRFGIVHVTDAGTQLHPTEVTEADWTAFRACLWLHGWKKGKAA
;
A
#
# COMPACT_ATOMS: atom_id res chain seq x y z
N MET A 1 -8.47 15.36 -14.59
CA MET A 1 -8.12 14.95 -13.21
C MET A 1 -6.83 15.65 -12.81
N ARG A 2 -6.84 16.27 -11.66
CA ARG A 2 -5.67 16.97 -11.14
C ARG A 2 -4.87 16.01 -10.23
N VAL A 3 -3.63 15.75 -10.59
CA VAL A 3 -2.75 14.83 -9.85
C VAL A 3 -1.57 15.61 -9.29
N ARG A 4 -1.37 15.49 -7.97
CA ARG A 4 -0.20 16.06 -7.31
C ARG A 4 0.51 14.97 -6.52
N PRO A 5 1.66 14.46 -7.02
CA PRO A 5 2.42 13.47 -6.28
C PRO A 5 2.92 14.02 -4.95
N LEU A 6 2.76 13.25 -3.88
CA LEU A 6 3.24 13.60 -2.55
C LEU A 6 4.45 12.76 -2.17
N GLU A 7 4.39 11.45 -2.45
CA GLU A 7 5.49 10.52 -2.26
C GLU A 7 5.53 9.55 -3.43
N VAL A 8 6.69 9.34 -4.03
CA VAL A 8 6.89 8.42 -5.17
C VAL A 8 7.90 7.36 -4.74
N GLU A 9 7.54 6.08 -4.91
CA GLU A 9 8.38 4.96 -4.50
C GLU A 9 8.87 5.14 -3.06
N ALA A 10 7.94 5.45 -2.16
CA ALA A 10 8.27 5.78 -0.78
C ALA A 10 8.55 4.54 0.04
N ILE A 11 9.67 4.56 0.75
CA ILE A 11 9.97 3.54 1.74
C ILE A 11 9.17 3.88 2.99
N VAL A 12 8.27 2.97 3.38
CA VAL A 12 7.44 3.14 4.57
C VAL A 12 7.84 2.12 5.63
N ILE A 13 7.85 2.53 6.87
CA ILE A 13 8.34 1.70 7.99
C ILE A 13 7.35 1.76 9.15
N HIS A 14 7.07 0.60 9.71
CA HIS A 14 6.38 0.45 10.98
C HIS A 14 7.38 -0.15 11.97
N GLU A 15 8.05 0.69 12.72
CA GLU A 15 9.11 0.28 13.63
C GLU A 15 8.59 -0.59 14.77
N THR A 16 7.44 -0.22 15.32
CA THR A 16 6.84 -0.92 16.46
C THR A 16 6.53 -2.38 16.13
N LEU A 17 5.93 -2.64 14.96
CA LEU A 17 5.61 -4.00 14.53
C LEU A 17 6.71 -4.67 13.72
N GLY A 18 7.73 -3.92 13.31
CA GLY A 18 8.90 -4.47 12.65
C GLY A 18 8.67 -4.85 11.19
N TYR A 19 7.95 -4.03 10.43
CA TYR A 19 7.83 -4.26 8.99
C TYR A 19 8.09 -2.98 8.19
N GLY A 20 8.35 -3.15 6.93
CA GLY A 20 8.55 -2.06 5.99
C GLY A 20 8.30 -2.52 4.57
N GLY A 21 8.24 -1.57 3.67
CA GLY A 21 8.05 -1.83 2.25
C GLY A 21 8.18 -0.57 1.44
N THR A 22 7.96 -0.69 0.13
CA THR A 22 7.98 0.46 -0.77
C THR A 22 6.62 0.60 -1.40
N CYS A 23 5.94 1.71 -1.15
CA CYS A 23 4.68 2.01 -1.81
C CYS A 23 4.94 2.79 -3.10
N ASP A 24 4.15 2.52 -4.13
CA ASP A 24 4.42 3.08 -5.45
C ASP A 24 4.15 4.58 -5.51
N LEU A 25 3.00 5.00 -4.99
CA LEU A 25 2.62 6.41 -5.09
C LEU A 25 1.64 6.80 -3.99
N VAL A 26 1.90 7.93 -3.36
CA VAL A 26 0.90 8.67 -2.59
C VAL A 26 0.68 9.98 -3.32
N ALA A 27 -0.55 10.28 -3.70
CA ALA A 27 -0.86 11.44 -4.50
C ALA A 27 -2.18 12.07 -4.10
N GLU A 28 -2.27 13.37 -4.30
CA GLU A 28 -3.53 14.08 -4.19
C GLU A 28 -4.24 14.06 -5.54
N LEU A 29 -5.44 13.49 -5.57
CA LEU A 29 -6.29 13.44 -6.75
C LEU A 29 -7.59 14.18 -6.40
N ASP A 30 -7.83 15.29 -7.06
CA ASP A 30 -9.05 16.09 -6.87
C ASP A 30 -9.36 16.40 -5.40
N GLY A 31 -8.31 16.75 -4.64
CA GLY A 31 -8.44 17.15 -3.24
C GLY A 31 -8.41 16.02 -2.21
N GLU A 32 -8.34 14.78 -2.63
CA GLU A 32 -8.23 13.63 -1.74
C GLU A 32 -6.86 12.99 -1.85
N VAL A 33 -6.35 12.44 -0.74
CA VAL A 33 -5.04 11.80 -0.69
C VAL A 33 -5.21 10.30 -0.88
N TRP A 34 -4.64 9.80 -1.97
CA TRP A 34 -4.72 8.41 -2.38
C TRP A 34 -3.40 7.68 -2.17
N LEU A 35 -3.48 6.45 -1.68
CA LEU A 35 -2.39 5.49 -1.76
C LEU A 35 -2.66 4.60 -2.96
N LEU A 36 -1.74 4.61 -3.92
CA LEU A 36 -1.90 3.90 -5.20
C LEU A 36 -0.79 2.88 -5.38
N ASP A 37 -1.15 1.71 -5.88
CA ASP A 37 -0.23 0.65 -6.20
C ASP A 37 -0.40 0.23 -7.66
N TRP A 38 0.70 0.03 -8.37
CA TRP A 38 0.68 -0.37 -9.78
C TRP A 38 0.61 -1.88 -9.87
N LYS A 39 -0.21 -2.37 -10.79
CA LYS A 39 -0.18 -3.78 -11.19
C LYS A 39 -0.16 -3.85 -12.70
N THR A 40 0.74 -4.67 -13.24
CA THR A 40 0.83 -4.93 -14.66
C THR A 40 0.41 -6.36 -14.92
N SER A 41 -0.35 -6.58 -15.98
CA SER A 41 -0.69 -7.91 -16.44
C SER A 41 -1.04 -7.88 -17.93
N LYS A 42 -0.96 -9.03 -18.58
CA LYS A 42 -1.36 -9.15 -19.98
C LYS A 42 -2.87 -9.28 -20.14
N THR A 43 -3.56 -9.63 -19.08
CA THR A 43 -5.02 -9.78 -19.10
C THR A 43 -5.71 -8.55 -18.57
N VAL A 44 -6.86 -8.21 -19.13
CA VAL A 44 -7.58 -6.99 -18.80
C VAL A 44 -8.41 -7.14 -17.52
N ALA A 45 -8.69 -8.36 -17.11
CA ALA A 45 -9.65 -8.59 -16.03
C ALA A 45 -9.06 -9.34 -14.86
N TRP A 46 -9.51 -8.98 -13.68
CA TRP A 46 -9.39 -9.75 -12.45
C TRP A 46 -10.76 -10.36 -12.16
N PRO A 47 -11.08 -11.51 -12.75
CA PRO A 47 -12.46 -11.97 -12.84
C PRO A 47 -13.10 -12.38 -11.51
N ASP A 48 -12.32 -12.74 -10.49
CA ASP A 48 -12.86 -13.25 -9.23
C ASP A 48 -12.53 -12.40 -7.99
N GLY A 49 -11.83 -11.30 -8.17
CA GLY A 49 -11.48 -10.41 -7.07
C GLY A 49 -10.42 -10.92 -6.09
N ARG A 50 -9.91 -12.14 -6.27
CA ARG A 50 -8.92 -12.70 -5.34
C ARG A 50 -7.63 -11.90 -5.31
N VAL A 51 -7.24 -11.39 -6.46
CA VAL A 51 -6.03 -10.55 -6.57
C VAL A 51 -6.16 -9.34 -5.66
N TYR A 52 -7.40 -8.85 -5.45
CA TYR A 52 -7.66 -7.71 -4.59
C TYR A 52 -7.43 -8.00 -3.10
N ASP A 53 -7.63 -9.23 -2.66
CA ASP A 53 -7.48 -9.55 -1.23
C ASP A 53 -6.05 -9.29 -0.74
N GLU A 54 -5.06 -9.81 -1.46
CA GLU A 54 -3.66 -9.58 -1.11
C GLU A 54 -3.27 -8.11 -1.24
N MET A 55 -3.79 -7.44 -2.26
CA MET A 55 -3.53 -6.02 -2.46
C MET A 55 -4.11 -5.16 -1.35
N ARG A 56 -5.30 -5.51 -0.84
CA ARG A 56 -5.88 -4.79 0.29
C ARG A 56 -5.02 -4.92 1.55
N LEU A 57 -4.47 -6.12 1.80
CA LEU A 57 -3.55 -6.33 2.92
C LEU A 57 -2.31 -5.45 2.78
N GLN A 58 -1.73 -5.40 1.59
CA GLN A 58 -0.55 -4.60 1.31
C GLN A 58 -0.84 -3.10 1.48
N LEU A 59 -1.97 -2.64 0.95
CA LEU A 59 -2.37 -1.23 1.08
C LEU A 59 -2.62 -0.87 2.55
N ALA A 60 -3.25 -1.76 3.32
CA ALA A 60 -3.47 -1.55 4.74
C ALA A 60 -2.13 -1.44 5.49
N ALA A 61 -1.18 -2.29 5.18
CA ALA A 61 0.15 -2.26 5.79
C ALA A 61 0.85 -0.93 5.52
N TYR A 62 0.82 -0.45 4.29
CA TYR A 62 1.45 0.81 3.93
C TYR A 62 0.76 2.00 4.60
N ALA A 63 -0.57 2.01 4.62
CA ALA A 63 -1.32 3.12 5.21
C ALA A 63 -1.14 3.22 6.72
N HIS A 64 -0.84 2.12 7.40
CA HIS A 64 -0.60 2.10 8.84
C HIS A 64 0.88 2.23 9.20
N ALA A 65 1.76 2.45 8.24
CA ALA A 65 3.17 2.68 8.52
C ALA A 65 3.35 3.93 9.38
N GLU A 66 4.39 3.92 10.20
CA GLU A 66 4.63 5.01 11.14
C GLU A 66 5.32 6.20 10.52
N PHE A 67 6.16 5.97 9.52
CA PHE A 67 6.89 7.06 8.87
C PHE A 67 7.41 6.66 7.50
N VAL A 68 7.82 7.68 6.75
CA VAL A 68 8.49 7.53 5.45
C VAL A 68 9.99 7.76 5.66
N ALA A 69 10.81 6.84 5.15
CA ALA A 69 12.25 6.96 5.13
C ALA A 69 12.72 7.30 3.73
N ARG A 70 13.74 8.15 3.62
CA ARG A 70 14.34 8.51 2.34
C ARG A 70 15.81 8.15 2.36
N PRO A 71 16.33 7.45 1.32
CA PRO A 71 17.75 7.05 1.28
C PRO A 71 18.68 8.25 1.48
N GLY A 72 19.66 8.08 2.37
CA GLY A 72 20.63 9.12 2.67
C GLY A 72 20.13 10.25 3.57
N ASP A 73 18.87 10.20 3.98
CA ASP A 73 18.26 11.21 4.84
C ASP A 73 17.97 10.58 6.21
N PRO A 74 18.57 11.05 7.31
CA PRO A 74 18.31 10.50 8.64
C PRO A 74 16.96 10.92 9.23
N VAL A 75 16.27 11.87 8.60
CA VAL A 75 15.00 12.38 9.09
C VAL A 75 13.88 11.43 8.76
N ARG A 76 13.00 11.19 9.74
CA ARG A 76 11.74 10.45 9.53
C ARG A 76 10.70 11.43 9.06
N HIS A 77 10.10 11.14 7.92
CA HIS A 77 9.06 12.00 7.35
C HIS A 77 7.68 11.43 7.68
N PRO A 78 6.70 12.29 7.97
CA PRO A 78 5.35 11.79 8.23
C PRO A 78 4.74 11.21 6.96
N LEU A 79 4.00 10.11 7.12
CA LEU A 79 3.18 9.60 6.03
C LEU A 79 2.01 10.57 5.82
N PRO A 80 1.74 11.02 4.58
CA PRO A 80 0.57 11.86 4.33
C PRO A 80 -0.72 11.16 4.78
N PRO A 81 -1.73 11.92 5.25
CA PRO A 81 -2.99 11.34 5.72
C PRO A 81 -3.79 10.77 4.55
N ILE A 82 -3.75 9.45 4.40
CA ILE A 82 -4.39 8.73 3.30
C ILE A 82 -5.87 8.57 3.58
N THR A 83 -6.71 8.97 2.62
CA THR A 83 -8.16 8.86 2.73
C THR A 83 -8.77 7.93 1.69
N ARG A 84 -8.04 7.62 0.61
CA ARG A 84 -8.52 6.77 -0.47
C ARG A 84 -7.44 5.79 -0.91
N PHE A 85 -7.88 4.68 -1.47
CA PHE A 85 -6.98 3.63 -1.94
C PHE A 85 -7.34 3.23 -3.36
N GLY A 86 -6.34 2.88 -4.16
CA GLY A 86 -6.59 2.42 -5.50
C GLY A 86 -5.46 1.56 -6.05
N ILE A 87 -5.83 0.72 -7.00
CA ILE A 87 -4.89 -0.06 -7.79
C ILE A 87 -4.92 0.50 -9.20
N VAL A 88 -3.75 0.83 -9.73
CA VAL A 88 -3.61 1.27 -11.11
C VAL A 88 -3.20 0.05 -11.92
N HIS A 89 -4.13 -0.45 -12.73
CA HIS A 89 -3.92 -1.64 -13.53
C HIS A 89 -3.49 -1.26 -14.93
N VAL A 90 -2.29 -1.68 -15.31
CA VAL A 90 -1.72 -1.39 -16.61
C VAL A 90 -1.71 -2.68 -17.45
N THR A 91 -2.37 -2.65 -18.59
CA THR A 91 -2.44 -3.77 -19.54
C THR A 91 -2.09 -3.27 -20.94
N ASP A 92 -2.02 -4.18 -21.90
CA ASP A 92 -1.84 -3.81 -23.30
C ASP A 92 -2.96 -2.93 -23.84
N ALA A 93 -4.14 -2.99 -23.21
CA ALA A 93 -5.30 -2.18 -23.62
C ALA A 93 -5.30 -0.79 -23.00
N GLY A 94 -4.40 -0.50 -22.09
CA GLY A 94 -4.30 0.82 -21.45
C GLY A 94 -4.19 0.75 -19.93
N THR A 95 -4.49 1.86 -19.29
CA THR A 95 -4.36 2.03 -17.83
C THR A 95 -5.73 2.30 -17.23
N GLN A 96 -6.03 1.63 -16.13
CA GLN A 96 -7.31 1.78 -15.43
C GLN A 96 -7.08 1.90 -13.93
N LEU A 97 -7.70 2.91 -13.32
CA LEU A 97 -7.72 3.06 -11.87
C LEU A 97 -8.90 2.28 -11.30
N HIS A 98 -8.61 1.40 -10.34
CA HIS A 98 -9.61 0.66 -9.59
C HIS A 98 -9.64 1.19 -8.15
N PRO A 99 -10.61 2.04 -7.80
CA PRO A 99 -10.79 2.42 -6.39
C PRO A 99 -11.01 1.17 -5.55
N THR A 100 -10.32 1.09 -4.44
CA THR A 100 -10.28 -0.12 -3.61
C THR A 100 -10.64 0.27 -2.18
N GLU A 101 -11.56 -0.47 -1.58
CA GLU A 101 -11.91 -0.27 -0.18
C GLU A 101 -10.92 -1.05 0.69
N VAL A 102 -10.31 -0.36 1.65
CA VAL A 102 -9.41 -0.95 2.65
C VAL A 102 -10.01 -0.67 4.02
N THR A 103 -10.25 -1.71 4.78
CA THR A 103 -10.97 -1.63 6.05
C THR A 103 -10.10 -1.99 7.23
N GLU A 104 -10.62 -1.78 8.43
CA GLU A 104 -9.97 -2.22 9.66
C GLU A 104 -9.78 -3.74 9.69
N ALA A 105 -10.67 -4.49 9.05
CA ALA A 105 -10.53 -5.95 8.93
C ALA A 105 -9.29 -6.32 8.09
N ASP A 106 -8.98 -5.55 7.06
CA ASP A 106 -7.78 -5.78 6.24
C ASP A 106 -6.50 -5.55 7.06
N TRP A 107 -6.49 -4.52 7.88
CA TRP A 107 -5.39 -4.25 8.79
C TRP A 107 -5.22 -5.36 9.83
N THR A 108 -6.32 -5.83 10.40
CA THR A 108 -6.31 -6.96 11.34
C THR A 108 -5.77 -8.23 10.67
N ALA A 109 -6.21 -8.51 9.45
CA ALA A 109 -5.73 -9.67 8.68
C ALA A 109 -4.22 -9.57 8.39
N PHE A 110 -3.74 -8.38 8.02
CA PHE A 110 -2.31 -8.19 7.80
C PHE A 110 -1.51 -8.45 9.08
N ARG A 111 -1.96 -7.93 10.22
CA ARG A 111 -1.27 -8.17 11.49
C ARG A 111 -1.23 -9.64 11.86
N ALA A 112 -2.30 -10.37 11.58
CA ALA A 112 -2.33 -11.82 11.79
C ALA A 112 -1.29 -12.55 10.93
N CYS A 113 -1.17 -12.17 9.66
CA CYS A 113 -0.15 -12.71 8.77
C CYS A 113 1.26 -12.40 9.26
N LEU A 114 1.47 -11.18 9.72
CA LEU A 114 2.76 -10.75 10.25
C LEU A 114 3.14 -11.56 11.50
N TRP A 115 2.18 -11.76 12.41
CA TRP A 115 2.39 -12.58 13.59
C TRP A 115 2.74 -14.01 13.22
N LEU A 116 1.99 -14.61 12.30
CA LEU A 116 2.23 -15.98 11.85
C LEU A 116 3.62 -16.13 11.21
N HIS A 117 4.03 -15.15 10.41
CA HIS A 117 5.35 -15.12 9.81
C HIS A 117 6.45 -15.12 10.87
N GLY A 118 6.30 -14.29 11.91
CA GLY A 118 7.23 -14.25 13.03
C GLY A 118 7.24 -15.54 13.82
N TRP A 119 6.07 -16.16 14.03
CA TRP A 119 5.96 -17.44 14.71
C TRP A 119 6.70 -18.55 13.97
N LYS A 120 6.53 -18.61 12.64
CA LYS A 120 7.24 -19.60 11.81
C LYS A 120 8.76 -19.47 11.92
N LYS A 121 9.25 -18.26 12.13
CA LYS A 121 10.69 -18.00 12.28
C LYS A 121 11.16 -18.07 13.72
N GLY A 122 10.28 -18.44 14.66
CA GLY A 122 10.62 -18.52 16.09
C GLY A 122 10.84 -17.16 16.74
N LYS A 123 10.29 -16.07 16.18
CA LYS A 123 10.47 -14.71 16.69
C LYS A 123 9.24 -14.15 17.40
N ALA A 124 8.09 -14.79 17.24
CA ALA A 124 6.86 -14.36 17.90
C ALA A 124 6.74 -15.03 19.26
N ALA A 125 6.33 -14.25 20.24
CA ALA A 125 6.08 -14.75 21.59
C ALA A 125 4.73 -15.46 21.68
#